data_8be579afc0364e6f64bf87468d3cf4d9
#
_entry.id   8be579afc0364e6f64bf87468d3cf4d9
#
_cell.length_a   1.000
_cell.length_b   1.000
_cell.length_c   1.000
_cell.angle_alpha   90.00
_cell.angle_beta   90.00
_cell.angle_gamma   90.00
#
_symmetry.space_group_name_H-M   'P 1'
#
loop_
_entity.id
_entity.type
_entity.pdbx_description
1 polymer ?
#
loop_
_entity_poly.entity_id
_entity_poly.type
_entity_poly.pdbx_seq_one_letter_code
_entity_poly.pdbx_strand_id
1 'polypeptide(L)'
;MPIKAVQQFMLGTVLSNEQQAKETLAAMKAAGYDGIELCGFMIHPIGFVVKLLTKAAGMPVGKGGNLDWHKLVQEAGLQVVSLHTDLGSLERDAHAVAEEAKSFGTQYVVITGMYRFDYGDEAVMHQLAQRLSKVGEALAAEGIHLLYHNHNCELRHINAEKRAYDI
;
A
#
# COMPACT_ATOMS: atom_id res chain seq x y z
N MET A 1 -11.15 -18.28 -10.54
CA MET A 1 -12.08 -17.67 -9.56
C MET A 1 -11.49 -16.34 -9.15
N PRO A 2 -12.29 -15.33 -8.77
CA PRO A 2 -11.73 -14.08 -8.27
C PRO A 2 -10.97 -14.34 -6.95
N ILE A 3 -9.82 -13.67 -6.80
CA ILE A 3 -8.99 -13.74 -5.59
C ILE A 3 -9.62 -12.87 -4.51
N LYS A 4 -9.73 -13.40 -3.30
CA LYS A 4 -10.20 -12.66 -2.11
C LYS A 4 -9.00 -12.33 -1.24
N ALA A 5 -8.75 -11.05 -1.01
CA ALA A 5 -7.63 -10.58 -0.21
C ALA A 5 -8.05 -9.51 0.81
N VAL A 6 -7.24 -9.33 1.83
CA VAL A 6 -7.41 -8.28 2.86
C VAL A 6 -6.21 -7.36 2.80
N GLN A 7 -6.44 -6.05 2.90
CA GLN A 7 -5.36 -5.10 3.10
C GLN A 7 -4.84 -5.20 4.54
N GLN A 8 -3.53 -5.31 4.72
CA GLN A 8 -2.86 -5.44 6.02
C GLN A 8 -3.26 -4.33 7.00
N PHE A 9 -3.45 -3.11 6.50
CA PHE A 9 -3.87 -1.95 7.31
C PHE A 9 -5.18 -2.20 8.07
N MET A 10 -6.12 -2.92 7.47
CA MET A 10 -7.43 -3.24 8.08
C MET A 10 -7.30 -4.18 9.27
N LEU A 11 -6.18 -4.90 9.41
CA LEU A 11 -5.91 -5.79 10.53
C LEU A 11 -5.31 -5.05 11.74
N GLY A 12 -5.02 -3.76 11.60
CA GLY A 12 -4.58 -2.91 12.69
C GLY A 12 -3.33 -3.43 13.41
N THR A 13 -3.42 -3.58 14.74
CA THR A 13 -2.30 -3.99 15.60
C THR A 13 -2.23 -5.49 15.88
N VAL A 14 -3.17 -6.30 15.38
CA VAL A 14 -3.19 -7.77 15.63
C VAL A 14 -2.04 -8.50 14.92
N LEU A 15 -1.29 -7.81 14.08
CA LEU A 15 -0.08 -8.32 13.42
C LEU A 15 1.22 -7.80 14.07
N SER A 16 1.17 -7.37 15.34
CA SER A 16 2.28 -6.68 16.00
C SER A 16 3.39 -7.59 16.52
N ASN A 17 3.14 -8.89 16.63
CA ASN A 17 4.14 -9.90 17.01
C ASN A 17 3.93 -11.17 16.19
N GLU A 18 4.94 -12.02 16.16
CA GLU A 18 4.98 -13.21 15.31
C GLU A 18 3.83 -14.18 15.61
N GLN A 19 3.53 -14.42 16.87
CA GLN A 19 2.46 -15.34 17.26
C GLN A 19 1.09 -14.84 16.79
N GLN A 20 0.76 -13.59 17.07
CA GLN A 20 -0.50 -12.96 16.61
C GLN A 20 -0.59 -12.92 15.08
N ALA A 21 0.53 -12.62 14.39
CA ALA A 21 0.56 -12.62 12.94
C ALA A 21 0.25 -14.02 12.38
N LYS A 22 0.89 -15.07 12.90
CA LYS A 22 0.62 -16.46 12.49
C LYS A 22 -0.83 -16.86 12.71
N GLU A 23 -1.38 -16.58 13.89
CA GLU A 23 -2.77 -16.90 14.21
C GLU A 23 -3.76 -16.16 13.32
N THR A 24 -3.52 -14.85 13.08
CA THR A 24 -4.39 -14.02 12.23
C THR A 24 -4.35 -14.48 10.77
N LEU A 25 -3.15 -14.71 10.21
CA LEU A 25 -3.01 -15.16 8.83
C LEU A 25 -3.60 -16.56 8.62
N ALA A 26 -3.43 -17.47 9.57
CA ALA A 26 -4.06 -18.79 9.55
C ALA A 26 -5.59 -18.69 9.61
N ALA A 27 -6.13 -17.79 10.44
CA ALA A 27 -7.58 -17.54 10.51
C ALA A 27 -8.12 -16.96 9.20
N MET A 28 -7.38 -16.05 8.55
CA MET A 28 -7.73 -15.54 7.20
C MET A 28 -7.82 -16.68 6.18
N LYS A 29 -6.81 -17.56 6.15
CA LYS A 29 -6.82 -18.72 5.25
C LYS A 29 -8.00 -19.65 5.52
N ALA A 30 -8.26 -19.95 6.79
CA ALA A 30 -9.40 -20.78 7.20
C ALA A 30 -10.75 -20.16 6.83
N ALA A 31 -10.85 -18.81 6.85
CA ALA A 31 -12.04 -18.08 6.41
C ALA A 31 -12.18 -18.00 4.87
N GLY A 32 -11.27 -18.60 4.12
CA GLY A 32 -11.33 -18.69 2.66
C GLY A 32 -10.77 -17.46 1.93
N TYR A 33 -9.88 -16.70 2.57
CA TYR A 33 -9.08 -15.68 1.88
C TYR A 33 -7.91 -16.34 1.13
N ASP A 34 -7.59 -15.78 -0.03
CA ASP A 34 -6.53 -16.28 -0.90
C ASP A 34 -5.22 -15.51 -0.69
N GLY A 35 -5.31 -14.23 -0.25
CA GLY A 35 -4.14 -13.37 -0.16
C GLY A 35 -4.28 -12.16 0.77
N ILE A 36 -3.21 -11.39 0.78
CA ILE A 36 -3.07 -10.16 1.57
C ILE A 36 -2.40 -9.08 0.71
N GLU A 37 -2.84 -7.83 0.83
CA GLU A 37 -2.08 -6.66 0.40
C GLU A 37 -1.19 -6.22 1.55
N LEU A 38 0.14 -6.25 1.36
CA LEU A 38 1.09 -5.78 2.35
C LEU A 38 1.27 -4.26 2.28
N CYS A 39 1.46 -3.63 3.43
CA CYS A 39 1.70 -2.19 3.54
C CYS A 39 3.16 -1.93 3.94
N GLY A 40 3.94 -1.27 3.09
CA GLY A 40 5.36 -1.00 3.30
C GLY A 40 5.67 -0.39 4.68
N PHE A 41 4.87 0.59 5.12
CA PHE A 41 5.05 1.20 6.44
C PHE A 41 4.72 0.27 7.64
N MET A 42 4.11 -0.92 7.39
CA MET A 42 3.83 -1.93 8.41
C MET A 42 4.80 -3.10 8.37
N ILE A 43 5.47 -3.33 7.24
CA ILE A 43 6.43 -4.42 7.07
C ILE A 43 7.89 -3.98 7.23
N HIS A 44 8.15 -2.66 7.20
CA HIS A 44 9.47 -2.09 7.45
C HIS A 44 9.60 -1.49 8.84
N PRO A 45 10.80 -1.54 9.45
CA PRO A 45 11.08 -0.79 10.66
C PRO A 45 10.96 0.71 10.39
N ILE A 46 10.08 1.39 11.11
CA ILE A 46 9.93 2.84 11.02
C ILE A 46 10.70 3.54 12.14
N GLY A 47 11.37 4.66 11.79
CA GLY A 47 12.12 5.47 12.74
C GLY A 47 11.21 6.08 13.83
N PHE A 48 11.81 6.41 14.98
CA PHE A 48 11.08 6.94 16.15
C PHE A 48 10.24 8.18 15.83
N VAL A 49 10.78 9.12 15.05
CA VAL A 49 10.06 10.37 14.68
C VAL A 49 8.84 10.05 13.80
N VAL A 50 8.99 9.15 12.83
CA VAL A 50 7.88 8.72 11.97
C VAL A 50 6.82 8.01 12.80
N LYS A 51 7.20 7.15 13.76
CA LYS A 51 6.26 6.52 14.70
C LYS A 51 5.43 7.55 15.47
N LEU A 52 6.07 8.59 15.96
CA LEU A 52 5.40 9.66 16.71
C LEU A 52 4.39 10.41 15.84
N LEU A 53 4.78 10.78 14.62
CA LEU A 53 3.92 11.48 13.67
C LEU A 53 2.73 10.62 13.22
N THR A 54 2.97 9.34 12.92
CA THR A 54 1.94 8.37 12.54
C THR A 54 0.91 8.20 13.64
N LYS A 55 1.37 8.07 14.91
CA LYS A 55 0.49 7.99 16.07
C LYS A 55 -0.29 9.29 16.28
N ALA A 56 0.33 10.45 16.11
CA ALA A 56 -0.34 11.75 16.22
C ALA A 56 -1.41 11.94 15.12
N ALA A 57 -1.23 11.32 13.95
CA ALA A 57 -2.22 11.29 12.88
C ALA A 57 -3.35 10.25 13.10
N GLY A 58 -3.38 9.56 14.24
CA GLY A 58 -4.40 8.57 14.58
C GLY A 58 -4.26 7.24 13.83
N MET A 59 -3.13 7.01 13.15
CA MET A 59 -2.89 5.76 12.41
C MET A 59 -2.29 4.69 13.34
N PRO A 60 -2.63 3.41 13.13
CA PRO A 60 -2.05 2.32 13.90
C PRO A 60 -0.55 2.21 13.64
N VAL A 61 0.22 2.12 14.72
CA VAL A 61 1.67 1.91 14.69
C VAL A 61 1.95 0.53 15.27
N GLY A 62 2.01 -0.46 14.41
CA GLY A 62 2.35 -1.85 14.79
C GLY A 62 3.87 -2.04 14.95
N LYS A 63 4.24 -3.19 15.50
CA LYS A 63 5.64 -3.66 15.58
C LYS A 63 5.99 -4.63 14.43
N GLY A 64 5.10 -4.76 13.44
CA GLY A 64 5.20 -5.73 12.35
C GLY A 64 6.41 -5.56 11.45
N GLY A 65 7.05 -4.38 11.42
CA GLY A 65 8.25 -4.13 10.64
C GLY A 65 9.51 -4.91 11.08
N ASN A 66 9.43 -5.66 12.19
CA ASN A 66 10.51 -6.55 12.64
C ASN A 66 10.20 -8.04 12.39
N LEU A 67 9.11 -8.35 11.67
CA LEU A 67 8.67 -9.71 11.39
C LEU A 67 9.16 -10.13 9.99
N ASP A 68 9.41 -11.42 9.84
CA ASP A 68 9.70 -12.03 8.54
C ASP A 68 8.39 -12.27 7.76
N TRP A 69 7.97 -11.27 7.00
CA TRP A 69 6.72 -11.32 6.24
C TRP A 69 6.74 -12.34 5.12
N HIS A 70 7.89 -12.63 4.50
CA HIS A 70 8.01 -13.69 3.50
C HIS A 70 7.64 -15.04 4.11
N LYS A 71 8.25 -15.35 5.25
CA LYS A 71 7.98 -16.60 5.98
C LYS A 71 6.53 -16.68 6.45
N LEU A 72 6.01 -15.61 7.06
CA LEU A 72 4.65 -15.60 7.63
C LEU A 72 3.58 -15.85 6.57
N VAL A 73 3.67 -15.17 5.42
CA VAL A 73 2.71 -15.31 4.33
C VAL A 73 2.81 -16.70 3.69
N GLN A 74 4.04 -17.20 3.50
CA GLN A 74 4.29 -18.53 2.96
C GLN A 74 3.75 -19.63 3.89
N GLU A 75 4.03 -19.57 5.19
CA GLU A 75 3.53 -20.55 6.18
C GLU A 75 2.00 -20.56 6.27
N ALA A 76 1.35 -19.40 6.10
CA ALA A 76 -0.10 -19.30 6.08
C ALA A 76 -0.74 -19.81 4.77
N GLY A 77 0.04 -20.04 3.72
CA GLY A 77 -0.46 -20.41 2.39
C GLY A 77 -1.27 -19.29 1.72
N LEU A 78 -0.98 -18.03 2.06
CA LEU A 78 -1.55 -16.86 1.41
C LEU A 78 -0.59 -16.36 0.32
N GLN A 79 -1.14 -15.64 -0.68
CA GLN A 79 -0.32 -14.92 -1.66
C GLN A 79 -0.31 -13.42 -1.31
N VAL A 80 0.78 -12.74 -1.61
CA VAL A 80 0.81 -11.27 -1.59
C VAL A 80 0.22 -10.79 -2.92
N VAL A 81 -0.96 -10.15 -2.86
CA VAL A 81 -1.67 -9.71 -4.06
C VAL A 81 -1.15 -8.37 -4.56
N SER A 82 -0.67 -7.52 -3.66
CA SER A 82 -0.09 -6.21 -3.97
C SER A 82 0.78 -5.70 -2.82
N LEU A 83 1.68 -4.77 -3.13
CA LEU A 83 2.49 -4.04 -2.15
C LEU A 83 2.05 -2.57 -2.13
N HIS A 84 1.51 -2.13 -1.00
CA HIS A 84 1.09 -0.75 -0.80
C HIS A 84 2.26 0.10 -0.31
N THR A 85 2.57 1.18 -1.02
CA THR A 85 3.68 2.10 -0.70
C THR A 85 3.23 3.57 -0.82
N ASP A 86 4.15 4.50 -0.67
CA ASP A 86 3.92 5.92 -0.87
C ASP A 86 4.65 6.46 -2.11
N LEU A 87 4.10 7.55 -2.70
CA LEU A 87 4.67 8.15 -3.90
C LEU A 87 6.12 8.61 -3.72
N GLY A 88 6.46 9.13 -2.53
CA GLY A 88 7.83 9.59 -2.24
C GLY A 88 8.85 8.45 -2.25
N SER A 89 8.46 7.25 -1.84
CA SER A 89 9.30 6.04 -1.95
C SER A 89 9.54 5.67 -3.40
N LEU A 90 8.50 5.68 -4.23
CA LEU A 90 8.61 5.41 -5.66
C LEU A 90 9.46 6.45 -6.38
N GLU A 91 9.31 7.74 -6.06
CA GLU A 91 10.12 8.82 -6.67
C GLU A 91 11.59 8.74 -6.28
N ARG A 92 11.90 8.23 -5.10
CA ARG A 92 13.30 8.02 -4.67
C ARG A 92 13.94 6.83 -5.36
N ASP A 93 13.27 5.70 -5.43
CA ASP A 93 13.82 4.46 -5.96
C ASP A 93 12.72 3.48 -6.37
N ALA A 94 12.16 3.68 -7.58
CA ALA A 94 11.14 2.79 -8.13
C ALA A 94 11.68 1.37 -8.36
N HIS A 95 13.00 1.23 -8.66
CA HIS A 95 13.61 -0.07 -8.85
C HIS A 95 13.61 -0.89 -7.56
N ALA A 96 14.02 -0.29 -6.42
CA ALA A 96 14.00 -0.98 -5.13
C ALA A 96 12.58 -1.43 -4.75
N VAL A 97 11.55 -0.61 -5.01
CA VAL A 97 10.15 -0.98 -4.76
C VAL A 97 9.70 -2.12 -5.69
N ALA A 98 10.12 -2.09 -6.95
CA ALA A 98 9.82 -3.16 -7.91
C ALA A 98 10.45 -4.50 -7.49
N GLU A 99 11.71 -4.48 -7.06
CA GLU A 99 12.41 -5.68 -6.57
C GLU A 99 11.76 -6.22 -5.29
N GLU A 100 11.30 -5.35 -4.39
CA GLU A 100 10.56 -5.78 -3.22
C GLU A 100 9.23 -6.44 -3.60
N ALA A 101 8.44 -5.86 -4.51
CA ALA A 101 7.20 -6.44 -4.99
C ALA A 101 7.45 -7.83 -5.63
N LYS A 102 8.47 -7.95 -6.48
CA LYS A 102 8.89 -9.22 -7.09
C LYS A 102 9.31 -10.25 -6.03
N SER A 103 10.00 -9.84 -4.97
CA SER A 103 10.41 -10.74 -3.89
C SER A 103 9.23 -11.36 -3.15
N PHE A 104 8.11 -10.66 -3.07
CA PHE A 104 6.82 -11.18 -2.57
C PHE A 104 6.00 -11.92 -3.63
N GLY A 105 6.46 -11.99 -4.88
CA GLY A 105 5.77 -12.67 -5.96
C GLY A 105 4.58 -11.91 -6.52
N THR A 106 4.47 -10.60 -6.28
CA THR A 106 3.41 -9.76 -6.86
C THR A 106 3.93 -8.86 -7.97
N GLN A 107 3.06 -8.56 -8.94
CA GLN A 107 3.29 -7.60 -10.02
C GLN A 107 2.54 -6.28 -9.80
N TYR A 108 1.96 -6.07 -8.61
CA TYR A 108 1.14 -4.90 -8.33
C TYR A 108 1.71 -4.10 -7.18
N VAL A 109 1.95 -2.83 -7.44
CA VAL A 109 2.30 -1.82 -6.43
C VAL A 109 1.14 -0.83 -6.35
N VAL A 110 0.68 -0.54 -5.14
CA VAL A 110 -0.46 0.34 -4.89
C VAL A 110 0.03 1.58 -4.16
N ILE A 111 -0.41 2.75 -4.58
CA ILE A 111 -0.29 3.98 -3.80
C ILE A 111 -1.64 4.53 -3.44
N THR A 112 -1.72 5.25 -2.33
CA THR A 112 -2.93 5.95 -1.90
C THR A 112 -2.81 7.44 -2.13
N GLY A 113 -3.94 8.14 -2.04
CA GLY A 113 -4.03 9.60 -2.12
C GLY A 113 -3.14 10.31 -1.10
N MET A 114 -2.77 11.53 -1.42
CA MET A 114 -1.84 12.35 -0.65
C MET A 114 -2.49 12.92 0.61
N TYR A 115 -1.79 12.87 1.74
CA TYR A 115 -2.24 13.51 2.97
C TYR A 115 -2.19 15.05 2.83
N ARG A 116 -3.26 15.73 3.25
CA ARG A 116 -3.43 17.19 3.15
C ARG A 116 -3.24 17.76 1.75
N PHE A 117 -3.69 17.03 0.75
CA PHE A 117 -3.60 17.39 -0.66
C PHE A 117 -4.87 18.10 -1.12
N ASP A 118 -4.73 19.13 -1.95
CA ASP A 118 -5.89 19.86 -2.48
C ASP A 118 -6.41 19.21 -3.75
N TYR A 119 -7.36 18.29 -3.57
CA TYR A 119 -8.07 17.64 -4.66
C TYR A 119 -9.07 18.55 -5.38
N GLY A 120 -9.23 19.80 -4.93
CA GLY A 120 -10.07 20.79 -5.59
C GLY A 120 -9.34 21.68 -6.60
N ASP A 121 -8.01 21.59 -6.66
CA ASP A 121 -7.18 22.38 -7.58
C ASP A 121 -6.78 21.55 -8.80
N GLU A 122 -7.28 21.94 -9.99
CA GLU A 122 -7.02 21.22 -11.25
C GLU A 122 -5.53 21.20 -11.63
N ALA A 123 -4.81 22.29 -11.38
CA ALA A 123 -3.36 22.34 -11.69
C ALA A 123 -2.55 21.40 -10.79
N VAL A 124 -2.92 21.32 -9.52
CA VAL A 124 -2.32 20.40 -8.56
C VAL A 124 -2.63 18.94 -8.92
N MET A 125 -3.84 18.66 -9.41
CA MET A 125 -4.20 17.34 -9.89
C MET A 125 -3.42 16.92 -11.14
N HIS A 126 -3.24 17.81 -12.11
CA HIS A 126 -2.39 17.54 -13.27
C HIS A 126 -0.94 17.26 -12.88
N GLN A 127 -0.39 17.99 -11.90
CA GLN A 127 0.96 17.71 -11.39
C GLN A 127 1.04 16.31 -10.74
N LEU A 128 0.02 15.92 -9.97
CA LEU A 128 -0.04 14.57 -9.40
C LEU A 128 -0.09 13.51 -10.50
N ALA A 129 -0.96 13.67 -11.50
CA ALA A 129 -1.08 12.76 -12.63
C ALA A 129 0.26 12.57 -13.37
N GLN A 130 1.00 13.67 -13.62
CA GLN A 130 2.33 13.60 -14.24
C GLN A 130 3.34 12.82 -13.38
N ARG A 131 3.34 13.04 -12.05
CA ARG A 131 4.21 12.31 -11.12
C ARG A 131 3.87 10.82 -11.11
N LEU A 132 2.59 10.49 -11.07
CA LEU A 132 2.10 9.11 -11.13
C LEU A 132 2.48 8.42 -12.44
N SER A 133 2.31 9.10 -13.57
CA SER A 133 2.69 8.59 -14.89
C SER A 133 4.19 8.26 -14.92
N LYS A 134 5.04 9.18 -14.44
CA LYS A 134 6.49 8.98 -14.42
C LYS A 134 6.91 7.75 -13.59
N VAL A 135 6.39 7.58 -12.39
CA VAL A 135 6.72 6.41 -11.56
C VAL A 135 6.06 5.15 -12.10
N GLY A 136 4.88 5.27 -12.71
CA GLY A 136 4.21 4.17 -13.39
C GLY A 136 5.00 3.62 -14.59
N GLU A 137 5.59 4.52 -15.41
CA GLU A 137 6.49 4.13 -16.50
C GLU A 137 7.74 3.42 -15.99
N ALA A 138 8.35 3.93 -14.90
CA ALA A 138 9.52 3.29 -14.27
C ALA A 138 9.19 1.87 -13.75
N LEU A 139 8.05 1.70 -13.09
CA LEU A 139 7.59 0.39 -12.63
C LEU A 139 7.24 -0.54 -13.80
N ALA A 140 6.61 -0.04 -14.85
CA ALA A 140 6.25 -0.82 -16.04
C ALA A 140 7.49 -1.37 -16.76
N ALA A 141 8.60 -0.62 -16.79
CA ALA A 141 9.89 -1.09 -17.32
C ALA A 141 10.43 -2.30 -16.53
N GLU A 142 10.04 -2.44 -15.28
CA GLU A 142 10.37 -3.57 -14.39
C GLU A 142 9.31 -4.69 -14.41
N GLY A 143 8.27 -4.57 -15.24
CA GLY A 143 7.16 -5.54 -15.29
C GLY A 143 6.18 -5.41 -14.12
N ILE A 144 6.14 -4.28 -13.44
CA ILE A 144 5.25 -3.99 -12.30
C ILE A 144 4.17 -2.99 -12.73
N HIS A 145 2.95 -3.22 -12.28
CA HIS A 145 1.81 -2.34 -12.52
C HIS A 145 1.58 -1.42 -11.31
N LEU A 146 1.51 -0.12 -11.55
CA LEU A 146 1.09 0.86 -10.56
C LEU A 146 -0.43 0.93 -10.51
N LEU A 147 -0.99 0.79 -9.31
CA LEU A 147 -2.41 0.97 -9.03
C LEU A 147 -2.61 2.15 -8.07
N TYR A 148 -3.74 2.82 -8.19
CA TYR A 148 -4.11 3.92 -7.31
C TYR A 148 -5.29 3.52 -6.41
N HIS A 149 -5.07 3.60 -5.10
CA HIS A 149 -6.11 3.41 -4.09
C HIS A 149 -6.76 4.75 -3.78
N ASN A 150 -7.93 4.99 -4.34
CA ASN A 150 -8.68 6.22 -4.09
C ASN A 150 -9.54 6.14 -2.83
N HIS A 151 -9.80 7.31 -2.27
CA HIS A 151 -10.79 7.54 -1.22
C HIS A 151 -11.97 8.36 -1.79
N ASN A 152 -12.74 8.97 -0.91
CA ASN A 152 -13.84 9.84 -1.32
C ASN A 152 -13.38 11.26 -1.72
N CYS A 153 -12.18 11.67 -1.33
CA CYS A 153 -11.64 13.00 -1.63
C CYS A 153 -11.38 13.20 -3.13
N GLU A 154 -10.97 12.15 -3.84
CA GLU A 154 -10.75 12.17 -5.29
C GLU A 154 -12.06 12.27 -6.10
N LEU A 155 -13.18 11.91 -5.48
CA LEU A 155 -14.51 12.05 -6.10
C LEU A 155 -15.09 13.48 -5.98
N ARG A 156 -14.35 14.38 -5.31
CA ARG A 156 -14.71 15.79 -5.18
C ARG A 156 -14.74 16.47 -6.55
N HIS A 157 -15.78 17.25 -6.80
CA HIS A 157 -15.86 18.06 -7.99
C HIS A 157 -14.87 19.23 -7.94
N ILE A 158 -14.07 19.38 -9.00
CA ILE A 158 -13.22 20.54 -9.25
C ILE A 158 -14.07 21.65 -9.88
N ASN A 159 -14.95 21.26 -10.79
CA ASN A 159 -15.94 22.15 -11.45
C ASN A 159 -17.23 21.37 -11.75
N ALA A 160 -18.15 21.95 -12.50
CA ALA A 160 -19.44 21.33 -12.83
C ALA A 160 -19.32 20.04 -13.66
N GLU A 161 -18.21 19.85 -14.38
CA GLU A 161 -18.03 18.78 -15.37
C GLU A 161 -17.04 17.72 -14.93
N LYS A 162 -16.06 18.08 -14.06
CA LYS A 162 -14.93 17.21 -13.68
C LYS A 162 -14.81 17.00 -12.19
N ARG A 163 -14.47 15.79 -11.81
CA ARG A 163 -13.96 15.43 -10.47
C ARG A 163 -12.43 15.33 -10.52
N ALA A 164 -11.80 15.35 -9.36
CA ALA A 164 -10.37 15.10 -9.26
C ALA A 164 -9.94 13.76 -9.89
N TYR A 165 -10.79 12.74 -9.77
CA TYR A 165 -10.53 11.39 -10.32
C TYR A 165 -10.64 11.33 -11.86
N ASP A 166 -11.19 12.34 -12.50
CA ASP A 166 -11.39 12.38 -13.97
C ASP A 166 -10.14 12.97 -14.70
N ILE A 167 -9.10 13.41 -13.94
CA ILE A 167 -7.82 13.91 -14.44
C ILE A 167 -6.77 12.80 -14.48
#